data_4e6c77cf1eeab45ce240e37a5a17cdde
#
_entry.id   4e6c77cf1eeab45ce240e37a5a17cdde
#
_cell.length_a   1.000
_cell.length_b   1.000
_cell.length_c   1.000
_cell.angle_alpha   90.00
_cell.angle_beta   90.00
_cell.angle_gamma   90.00
#
_symmetry.space_group_name_H-M   'P 1'
#
loop_
_entity.id
_entity.type
_entity.pdbx_description
1 polymer ?
#
loop_
_entity_poly.entity_id
_entity_poly.type
_entity_poly.pdbx_seq_one_letter_code
_entity_poly.pdbx_strand_id
1 'polypeptide(L)'
;MSYKLFIPGPIAVSAKTLNAMTQPMIGHRSTDFVALYQSLQPQLQELFGTKDPVYLSTSSAWGAMEGSVRSVTAKKVLNCMNGAFSDKWNDVSLRCNLQATALKFEWGQPVDPEAVRKELATGAYDAITLIHNETSCGCMSDLPAIMAVVRQFPEVISIVDTVSSFSAMPIPKDELGIDIMITGSQKALAMPPGLALLSVSKRALDRAAKIQGRGYYFDLIEFQKNHENGMTPSTPTLSLI
;
A
#
# COMPACT_ATOMS: atom_id res chain seq x y z
N MET A 1 26.23 0.53 -24.22
CA MET A 1 24.92 1.04 -24.68
C MET A 1 24.03 1.18 -23.45
N SER A 2 23.44 2.36 -23.22
CA SER A 2 22.42 2.51 -22.17
C SER A 2 21.06 2.17 -22.78
N TYR A 3 20.41 1.15 -22.24
CA TYR A 3 19.03 0.85 -22.61
C TYR A 3 18.10 1.91 -22.03
N LYS A 4 17.16 2.41 -22.83
CA LYS A 4 16.01 3.19 -22.31
C LYS A 4 14.85 2.24 -22.05
N LEU A 5 14.33 2.26 -20.83
CA LEU A 5 13.19 1.44 -20.43
C LEU A 5 11.89 2.17 -20.80
N PHE A 6 11.03 1.51 -21.58
CA PHE A 6 9.68 1.96 -21.93
C PHE A 6 8.65 0.97 -21.37
N ILE A 7 8.72 0.72 -20.07
CA ILE A 7 7.86 -0.20 -19.34
C ILE A 7 7.26 0.52 -18.11
N PRO A 8 6.14 0.08 -17.57
CA PRO A 8 5.52 0.71 -16.38
C PRO A 8 6.41 0.73 -15.14
N GLY A 9 7.37 -0.18 -15.05
CA GLY A 9 8.36 -0.30 -13.99
C GLY A 9 8.97 -1.70 -13.92
N PRO A 10 10.21 -1.83 -13.38
CA PRO A 10 11.04 -0.74 -12.86
C PRO A 10 11.47 0.26 -13.95
N ILE A 11 11.61 1.52 -13.58
CA ILE A 11 12.03 2.59 -14.49
C ILE A 11 13.51 2.91 -14.33
N ALA A 12 14.08 3.68 -15.28
CA ALA A 12 15.46 4.14 -15.18
C ALA A 12 15.64 5.06 -13.95
N VAL A 13 16.66 4.76 -13.16
CA VAL A 13 17.01 5.54 -11.96
C VAL A 13 17.98 6.65 -12.33
N SER A 14 17.78 7.85 -11.77
CA SER A 14 18.66 8.99 -12.04
C SER A 14 20.05 8.79 -11.42
N ALA A 15 21.09 9.39 -12.04
CA ALA A 15 22.44 9.38 -11.48
C ALA A 15 22.47 10.01 -10.07
N LYS A 16 21.65 11.04 -9.81
CA LYS A 16 21.53 11.66 -8.49
C LYS A 16 21.06 10.64 -7.44
N THR A 17 20.03 9.88 -7.74
CA THR A 17 19.52 8.83 -6.85
C THR A 17 20.53 7.71 -6.63
N LEU A 18 21.16 7.22 -7.72
CA LEU A 18 22.21 6.20 -7.60
C LEU A 18 23.39 6.66 -6.76
N ASN A 19 23.84 7.91 -6.92
CA ASN A 19 24.90 8.47 -6.11
C ASN A 19 24.51 8.60 -4.62
N ALA A 20 23.27 8.95 -4.31
CA ALA A 20 22.79 8.97 -2.93
C ALA A 20 22.86 7.58 -2.27
N MET A 21 22.66 6.52 -3.03
CA MET A 21 22.74 5.14 -2.52
C MET A 21 24.15 4.66 -2.20
N THR A 22 25.19 5.42 -2.53
CA THR A 22 26.61 5.07 -2.24
C THR A 22 27.08 5.55 -0.86
N GLN A 23 26.20 6.13 -0.07
CA GLN A 23 26.56 6.59 1.28
C GLN A 23 26.98 5.40 2.17
N PRO A 24 27.91 5.62 3.12
CA PRO A 24 28.30 4.59 4.07
C PRO A 24 27.11 4.00 4.82
N MET A 25 27.14 2.69 5.06
CA MET A 25 26.11 2.02 5.86
C MET A 25 26.15 2.49 7.31
N ILE A 26 24.96 2.74 7.87
CA ILE A 26 24.76 3.02 9.29
C ILE A 26 24.06 1.84 9.97
N GLY A 27 24.18 1.73 11.27
CA GLY A 27 23.50 0.67 12.02
C GLY A 27 21.99 0.94 12.10
N HIS A 28 21.15 0.03 11.61
CA HIS A 28 19.69 0.21 11.61
C HIS A 28 19.03 0.27 13.00
N ARG A 29 19.82 0.15 14.08
CA ARG A 29 19.39 0.35 15.47
C ARG A 29 20.15 1.49 16.15
N SER A 30 20.94 2.28 15.38
CA SER A 30 21.68 3.42 15.89
C SER A 30 20.83 4.68 15.97
N THR A 31 21.29 5.66 16.74
CA THR A 31 20.70 7.01 16.80
C THR A 31 20.68 7.70 15.44
N ASP A 32 21.69 7.45 14.60
CA ASP A 32 21.79 8.01 13.26
C ASP A 32 20.65 7.48 12.35
N PHE A 33 20.32 6.20 12.47
CA PHE A 33 19.19 5.64 11.75
C PHE A 33 17.85 6.20 12.24
N VAL A 34 17.67 6.34 13.56
CA VAL A 34 16.47 6.97 14.13
C VAL A 34 16.30 8.40 13.59
N ALA A 35 17.37 9.19 13.56
CA ALA A 35 17.36 10.54 13.03
C ALA A 35 17.00 10.56 11.53
N LEU A 36 17.60 9.68 10.74
CA LEU A 36 17.27 9.52 9.32
C LEU A 36 15.81 9.15 9.13
N TYR A 37 15.34 8.11 9.79
CA TYR A 37 13.94 7.63 9.67
C TYR A 37 12.93 8.73 10.05
N GLN A 38 13.18 9.45 11.13
CA GLN A 38 12.31 10.54 11.58
C GLN A 38 12.33 11.73 10.61
N SER A 39 13.46 12.03 9.99
CA SER A 39 13.58 13.13 9.02
C SER A 39 12.79 12.90 7.74
N LEU A 40 12.51 11.64 7.39
CA LEU A 40 11.74 11.27 6.21
C LEU A 40 10.23 11.42 6.44
N GLN A 41 9.75 11.25 7.66
CA GLN A 41 8.32 11.17 7.94
C GLN A 41 7.51 12.38 7.44
N PRO A 42 7.91 13.64 7.67
CA PRO A 42 7.15 14.79 7.19
C PRO A 42 7.02 14.81 5.65
N GLN A 43 8.10 14.47 4.94
CA GLN A 43 8.11 14.44 3.47
C GLN A 43 7.25 13.30 2.91
N LEU A 44 7.32 12.12 3.54
CA LEU A 44 6.48 10.99 3.17
C LEU A 44 4.99 11.27 3.45
N GLN A 45 4.70 11.88 4.59
CA GLN A 45 3.33 12.28 4.94
C GLN A 45 2.77 13.30 3.94
N GLU A 46 3.56 14.27 3.51
CA GLU A 46 3.18 15.22 2.45
C GLU A 46 2.87 14.49 1.13
N LEU A 47 3.74 13.57 0.70
CA LEU A 47 3.53 12.78 -0.52
C LEU A 47 2.28 11.89 -0.46
N PHE A 48 1.98 11.33 0.70
CA PHE A 48 0.78 10.52 0.92
C PHE A 48 -0.49 11.35 1.16
N GLY A 49 -0.37 12.66 1.38
CA GLY A 49 -1.49 13.52 1.78
C GLY A 49 -2.13 13.05 3.09
N THR A 50 -1.31 12.80 4.12
CA THR A 50 -1.74 12.21 5.38
C THR A 50 -0.98 12.75 6.58
N LYS A 51 -1.60 12.63 7.76
CA LYS A 51 -0.94 12.81 9.07
C LYS A 51 -0.59 11.48 9.74
N ASP A 52 -1.07 10.37 9.19
CA ASP A 52 -0.75 9.04 9.68
C ASP A 52 0.73 8.70 9.40
N PRO A 53 1.33 7.78 10.17
CA PRO A 53 2.69 7.32 9.92
C PRO A 53 2.81 6.65 8.54
N VAL A 54 4.00 6.77 7.94
CA VAL A 54 4.36 6.04 6.71
C VAL A 54 5.44 5.03 7.05
N TYR A 55 5.10 3.75 6.94
CA TYR A 55 6.03 2.66 7.23
C TYR A 55 6.86 2.30 6.01
N LEU A 56 8.11 1.89 6.26
CA LEU A 56 9.04 1.39 5.26
C LEU A 56 9.14 -0.14 5.39
N SER A 57 8.84 -0.84 4.32
CA SER A 57 8.90 -2.30 4.24
C SER A 57 9.94 -2.74 3.22
N THR A 58 10.91 -3.55 3.65
CA THR A 58 11.89 -4.17 2.76
C THR A 58 11.22 -5.31 2.00
N SER A 59 10.52 -4.96 0.95
CA SER A 59 9.77 -5.90 0.10
C SER A 59 9.34 -5.22 -1.20
N SER A 60 8.80 -5.99 -2.13
CA SER A 60 7.90 -5.42 -3.13
C SER A 60 6.58 -5.00 -2.46
N ALA A 61 5.79 -4.17 -3.14
CA ALA A 61 4.48 -3.76 -2.64
C ALA A 61 3.57 -4.95 -2.28
N TRP A 62 3.72 -6.11 -2.93
CA TRP A 62 2.95 -7.32 -2.62
C TRP A 62 3.16 -7.83 -1.19
N GLY A 63 4.35 -7.67 -0.61
CA GLY A 63 4.55 -8.01 0.81
C GLY A 63 3.70 -7.12 1.73
N ALA A 64 3.70 -5.81 1.49
CA ALA A 64 2.86 -4.87 2.22
C ALA A 64 1.35 -5.12 1.99
N MET A 65 0.97 -5.48 0.76
CA MET A 65 -0.41 -5.84 0.39
C MET A 65 -0.90 -7.09 1.14
N GLU A 66 -0.11 -8.17 1.12
CA GLU A 66 -0.40 -9.39 1.86
C GLU A 66 -0.53 -9.12 3.35
N GLY A 67 0.45 -8.42 3.95
CA GLY A 67 0.42 -8.05 5.36
C GLY A 67 -0.80 -7.22 5.72
N SER A 68 -1.20 -6.29 4.86
CA SER A 68 -2.36 -5.42 5.08
C SER A 68 -3.67 -6.21 5.09
N VAL A 69 -3.93 -7.03 4.07
CA VAL A 69 -5.18 -7.78 4.01
C VAL A 69 -5.31 -8.79 5.15
N ARG A 70 -4.20 -9.44 5.56
CA ARG A 70 -4.16 -10.35 6.71
C ARG A 70 -4.40 -9.62 8.03
N SER A 71 -3.93 -8.38 8.13
CA SER A 71 -4.00 -7.63 9.39
C SER A 71 -5.39 -7.06 9.67
N VAL A 72 -6.25 -6.86 8.66
CA VAL A 72 -7.51 -6.14 8.86
C VAL A 72 -8.77 -6.94 8.52
N THR A 73 -8.65 -8.11 7.89
CA THR A 73 -9.80 -8.93 7.52
C THR A 73 -10.16 -9.92 8.62
N ALA A 74 -11.32 -9.73 9.24
CA ALA A 74 -11.86 -10.64 10.26
C ALA A 74 -13.01 -11.50 9.73
N LYS A 75 -13.83 -10.93 8.83
CA LYS A 75 -14.99 -11.62 8.25
C LYS A 75 -14.71 -12.02 6.80
N LYS A 76 -14.68 -11.03 5.92
CA LYS A 76 -14.56 -11.27 4.48
C LYS A 76 -14.05 -10.02 3.78
N VAL A 77 -13.16 -10.20 2.82
CA VAL A 77 -12.65 -9.13 1.98
C VAL A 77 -13.37 -9.10 0.63
N LEU A 78 -13.73 -7.91 0.17
CA LEU A 78 -14.21 -7.65 -1.18
C LEU A 78 -13.03 -7.24 -2.05
N ASN A 79 -12.67 -8.04 -3.05
CA ASN A 79 -11.60 -7.71 -3.99
C ASN A 79 -12.20 -7.17 -5.29
N CYS A 80 -11.98 -5.88 -5.59
CA CYS A 80 -12.37 -5.28 -6.85
C CYS A 80 -11.36 -5.63 -7.93
N MET A 81 -11.82 -6.28 -9.01
CA MET A 81 -10.96 -6.92 -10.02
C MET A 81 -11.29 -6.38 -11.41
N ASN A 82 -10.33 -5.70 -12.04
CA ASN A 82 -10.47 -5.13 -13.39
C ASN A 82 -9.21 -5.27 -14.25
N GLY A 83 -8.30 -6.18 -13.86
CA GLY A 83 -7.08 -6.49 -14.58
C GLY A 83 -6.16 -7.46 -13.85
N ALA A 84 -4.99 -7.74 -14.41
CA ALA A 84 -4.11 -8.81 -13.95
C ALA A 84 -3.56 -8.61 -12.53
N PHE A 85 -3.33 -7.36 -12.09
CA PHE A 85 -2.85 -7.11 -10.73
C PHE A 85 -3.98 -7.16 -9.71
N SER A 86 -5.15 -6.65 -10.05
CA SER A 86 -6.32 -6.74 -9.18
C SER A 86 -6.85 -8.18 -9.06
N ASP A 87 -6.70 -9.02 -10.09
CA ASP A 87 -7.02 -10.45 -10.02
C ASP A 87 -6.14 -11.17 -8.99
N LYS A 88 -4.85 -10.76 -8.84
CA LYS A 88 -3.95 -11.30 -7.82
C LYS A 88 -4.39 -11.02 -6.39
N TRP A 89 -5.08 -9.92 -6.13
CA TRP A 89 -5.57 -9.63 -4.79
C TRP A 89 -6.49 -10.74 -4.26
N ASN A 90 -7.36 -11.27 -5.13
CA ASN A 90 -8.24 -12.38 -4.75
C ASN A 90 -7.44 -13.67 -4.51
N ASP A 91 -6.46 -13.98 -5.36
CA ASP A 91 -5.56 -15.14 -5.16
C ASP A 91 -4.78 -15.02 -3.84
N VAL A 92 -4.20 -13.84 -3.55
CA VAL A 92 -3.50 -13.59 -2.28
C VAL A 92 -4.43 -13.74 -1.09
N SER A 93 -5.64 -13.19 -1.14
CA SER A 93 -6.62 -13.31 -0.07
C SER A 93 -6.94 -14.78 0.25
N LEU A 94 -7.19 -15.57 -0.80
CA LEU A 94 -7.48 -17.00 -0.66
C LEU A 94 -6.28 -17.80 -0.13
N ARG A 95 -5.06 -17.52 -0.62
CA ARG A 95 -3.83 -18.18 -0.10
C ARG A 95 -3.52 -17.80 1.33
N CYS A 96 -3.96 -16.64 1.78
CA CYS A 96 -3.90 -16.25 3.19
C CYS A 96 -5.02 -16.88 4.04
N ASN A 97 -5.79 -17.81 3.49
CA ASN A 97 -6.94 -18.47 4.13
C ASN A 97 -8.03 -17.49 4.58
N LEU A 98 -8.17 -16.37 3.89
CA LEU A 98 -9.23 -15.40 4.15
C LEU A 98 -10.48 -15.76 3.34
N GLN A 99 -11.65 -15.47 3.90
CA GLN A 99 -12.87 -15.45 3.11
C GLN A 99 -12.81 -14.25 2.16
N ALA A 100 -13.04 -14.47 0.88
CA ALA A 100 -12.93 -13.44 -0.16
C ALA A 100 -14.05 -13.54 -1.19
N THR A 101 -14.46 -12.38 -1.71
CA THR A 101 -15.34 -12.26 -2.88
C THR A 101 -14.62 -11.49 -3.97
N ALA A 102 -14.67 -12.03 -5.17
CA ALA A 102 -14.18 -11.36 -6.38
C ALA A 102 -15.33 -10.53 -6.99
N LEU A 103 -15.25 -9.20 -6.88
CA LEU A 103 -16.12 -8.28 -7.62
C LEU A 103 -15.44 -7.97 -8.96
N LYS A 104 -15.88 -8.65 -10.00
CA LYS A 104 -15.23 -8.63 -11.32
C LYS A 104 -15.83 -7.58 -12.23
N PHE A 105 -14.95 -6.80 -12.85
CA PHE A 105 -15.25 -5.92 -13.98
C PHE A 105 -14.49 -6.43 -15.22
N GLU A 106 -14.93 -6.06 -16.39
CA GLU A 106 -14.20 -6.34 -17.62
C GLU A 106 -12.82 -5.64 -17.57
N TRP A 107 -11.76 -6.32 -18.01
CA TRP A 107 -10.44 -5.74 -18.05
C TRP A 107 -10.42 -4.46 -18.89
N GLY A 108 -9.83 -3.40 -18.31
CA GLY A 108 -9.83 -2.08 -18.93
C GLY A 108 -11.04 -1.22 -18.60
N GLN A 109 -12.03 -1.75 -17.89
CA GLN A 109 -13.12 -0.94 -17.34
C GLN A 109 -12.80 -0.51 -15.91
N PRO A 110 -13.13 0.73 -15.52
CA PRO A 110 -12.92 1.17 -14.13
C PRO A 110 -13.87 0.44 -13.19
N VAL A 111 -13.49 0.41 -11.92
CA VAL A 111 -14.37 -0.10 -10.85
C VAL A 111 -15.61 0.80 -10.75
N ASP A 112 -16.81 0.21 -10.84
CA ASP A 112 -18.07 0.92 -10.69
C ASP A 112 -18.41 1.14 -9.21
N PRO A 113 -18.52 2.40 -8.73
CA PRO A 113 -18.87 2.70 -7.36
C PRO A 113 -20.24 2.13 -6.93
N GLU A 114 -21.21 2.04 -7.83
CA GLU A 114 -22.53 1.49 -7.49
C GLU A 114 -22.50 -0.03 -7.32
N ALA A 115 -21.68 -0.73 -8.09
CA ALA A 115 -21.43 -2.15 -7.85
C ALA A 115 -20.76 -2.39 -6.49
N VAL A 116 -19.80 -1.54 -6.10
CA VAL A 116 -19.19 -1.57 -4.78
C VAL A 116 -20.22 -1.31 -3.68
N ARG A 117 -21.08 -0.29 -3.85
CA ARG A 117 -22.16 0.02 -2.89
C ARG A 117 -23.08 -1.17 -2.67
N LYS A 118 -23.52 -1.80 -3.76
CA LYS A 118 -24.44 -2.95 -3.72
C LYS A 118 -23.84 -4.11 -2.93
N GLU A 119 -22.59 -4.43 -3.16
CA GLU A 119 -21.88 -5.48 -2.42
C GLU A 119 -21.71 -5.13 -0.94
N LEU A 120 -21.21 -3.93 -0.62
CA LEU A 120 -20.99 -3.52 0.76
C LEU A 120 -22.28 -3.42 1.56
N ALA A 121 -23.40 -3.05 0.93
CA ALA A 121 -24.72 -2.97 1.57
C ALA A 121 -25.23 -4.34 2.08
N THR A 122 -24.67 -5.45 1.63
CA THR A 122 -24.97 -6.79 2.18
C THR A 122 -24.51 -6.97 3.61
N GLY A 123 -23.59 -6.14 4.10
CA GLY A 123 -22.97 -6.25 5.44
C GLY A 123 -22.03 -7.44 5.61
N ALA A 124 -21.72 -8.14 4.52
CA ALA A 124 -20.89 -9.34 4.56
C ALA A 124 -19.38 -9.06 4.72
N TYR A 125 -18.93 -7.84 4.39
CA TYR A 125 -17.53 -7.49 4.27
C TYR A 125 -17.06 -6.60 5.40
N ASP A 126 -15.78 -6.73 5.77
CA ASP A 126 -15.10 -5.86 6.72
C ASP A 126 -13.75 -5.35 6.19
N ALA A 127 -13.40 -5.72 4.96
CA ALA A 127 -12.29 -5.16 4.21
C ALA A 127 -12.62 -5.08 2.70
N ILE A 128 -12.01 -4.11 2.01
CA ILE A 128 -12.07 -3.96 0.56
C ILE A 128 -10.69 -3.69 0.00
N THR A 129 -10.32 -4.31 -1.12
CA THR A 129 -9.11 -4.02 -1.86
C THR A 129 -9.41 -3.35 -3.18
N LEU A 130 -8.65 -2.31 -3.51
CA LEU A 130 -8.79 -1.50 -4.70
C LEU A 130 -7.41 -1.25 -5.32
N ILE A 131 -7.32 -1.28 -6.64
CA ILE A 131 -6.18 -0.72 -7.38
C ILE A 131 -6.64 0.60 -8.01
N HIS A 132 -5.94 1.71 -7.69
CA HIS A 132 -6.27 3.01 -8.26
C HIS A 132 -6.01 3.05 -9.76
N ASN A 133 -4.82 2.63 -10.19
CA ASN A 133 -4.47 2.50 -11.60
C ASN A 133 -4.01 1.06 -11.89
N GLU A 134 -4.83 0.31 -12.58
CA GLU A 134 -4.52 -1.07 -13.00
C GLU A 134 -3.52 -1.06 -14.16
N THR A 135 -2.28 -1.35 -13.83
CA THR A 135 -1.15 -1.20 -14.76
C THR A 135 -1.25 -2.12 -15.98
N SER A 136 -1.84 -3.30 -15.82
CA SER A 136 -1.89 -4.31 -16.89
C SER A 136 -2.72 -3.88 -18.11
N CYS A 137 -3.70 -3.02 -17.90
CA CYS A 137 -4.56 -2.49 -18.97
C CYS A 137 -4.58 -0.95 -19.02
N GLY A 138 -3.82 -0.27 -18.15
CA GLY A 138 -3.74 1.21 -18.11
C GLY A 138 -5.06 1.86 -17.67
N CYS A 139 -5.89 1.16 -16.91
CA CYS A 139 -7.19 1.63 -16.47
C CYS A 139 -7.11 2.29 -15.09
N MET A 140 -7.52 3.54 -14.99
CA MET A 140 -7.63 4.27 -13.72
C MET A 140 -9.08 4.33 -13.27
N SER A 141 -9.34 3.93 -12.03
CA SER A 141 -10.66 4.01 -11.40
C SER A 141 -10.87 5.36 -10.73
N ASP A 142 -12.12 5.84 -10.67
CA ASP A 142 -12.50 7.05 -9.94
C ASP A 142 -12.43 6.80 -8.43
N LEU A 143 -11.22 6.90 -7.88
CA LEU A 143 -10.97 6.64 -6.46
C LEU A 143 -11.78 7.56 -5.53
N PRO A 144 -11.94 8.88 -5.79
CA PRO A 144 -12.83 9.74 -5.01
C PRO A 144 -14.27 9.23 -4.95
N ALA A 145 -14.87 8.85 -6.07
CA ALA A 145 -16.24 8.33 -6.11
C ALA A 145 -16.38 6.99 -5.36
N ILE A 146 -15.42 6.08 -5.55
CA ILE A 146 -15.40 4.79 -4.84
C ILE A 146 -15.26 5.01 -3.32
N MET A 147 -14.33 5.87 -2.89
CA MET A 147 -14.12 6.14 -1.47
C MET A 147 -15.29 6.87 -0.82
N ALA A 148 -16.02 7.71 -1.57
CA ALA A 148 -17.28 8.31 -1.11
C ALA A 148 -18.35 7.23 -0.80
N VAL A 149 -18.34 6.13 -1.53
CA VAL A 149 -19.18 4.95 -1.23
C VAL A 149 -18.64 4.20 -0.02
N VAL A 150 -17.37 3.82 -0.01
CA VAL A 150 -16.76 2.99 1.05
C VAL A 150 -16.92 3.64 2.42
N ARG A 151 -16.78 4.96 2.53
CA ARG A 151 -16.97 5.71 3.79
C ARG A 151 -18.37 5.60 4.40
N GLN A 152 -19.38 5.19 3.64
CA GLN A 152 -20.73 4.95 4.17
C GLN A 152 -20.82 3.64 4.96
N PHE A 153 -19.79 2.80 4.90
CA PHE A 153 -19.71 1.51 5.57
C PHE A 153 -18.55 1.50 6.59
N PRO A 154 -18.75 2.05 7.79
CA PRO A 154 -17.68 2.29 8.76
C PRO A 154 -16.98 1.01 9.26
N GLU A 155 -17.60 -0.16 9.08
CA GLU A 155 -16.98 -1.45 9.43
C GLU A 155 -15.94 -1.92 8.39
N VAL A 156 -15.92 -1.33 7.19
CA VAL A 156 -15.07 -1.78 6.10
C VAL A 156 -13.77 -1.00 6.08
N ILE A 157 -12.65 -1.70 6.22
CA ILE A 157 -11.30 -1.13 6.08
C ILE A 157 -10.89 -1.15 4.61
N SER A 158 -10.52 0.00 4.08
CA SER A 158 -10.04 0.14 2.70
C SER A 158 -8.54 -0.07 2.57
N ILE A 159 -8.14 -0.87 1.59
CA ILE A 159 -6.74 -1.12 1.21
C ILE A 159 -6.60 -0.71 -0.25
N VAL A 160 -5.83 0.34 -0.51
CA VAL A 160 -5.67 0.91 -1.85
C VAL A 160 -4.23 0.75 -2.33
N ASP A 161 -4.09 0.01 -3.42
CA ASP A 161 -2.86 -0.08 -4.20
C ASP A 161 -2.74 1.16 -5.08
N THR A 162 -1.71 1.96 -4.83
CA THR A 162 -1.36 3.15 -5.62
C THR A 162 0.00 3.00 -6.30
N VAL A 163 0.51 1.79 -6.44
CA VAL A 163 1.89 1.51 -6.91
C VAL A 163 2.21 2.23 -8.21
N SER A 164 1.32 2.28 -9.18
CA SER A 164 1.58 2.92 -10.48
C SER A 164 1.05 4.35 -10.59
N SER A 165 0.26 4.82 -9.64
CA SER A 165 -0.31 6.18 -9.63
C SER A 165 0.33 7.12 -8.59
N PHE A 166 0.92 6.57 -7.52
CA PHE A 166 1.57 7.34 -6.47
C PHE A 166 2.69 8.21 -7.02
N SER A 167 2.74 9.46 -6.60
CA SER A 167 3.71 10.46 -7.08
C SER A 167 3.56 10.85 -8.58
N ALA A 168 2.78 10.12 -9.37
CA ALA A 168 2.41 10.52 -10.72
C ALA A 168 1.24 11.53 -10.72
N MET A 169 0.45 11.51 -9.65
CA MET A 169 -0.66 12.43 -9.41
C MET A 169 -0.94 12.55 -7.91
N PRO A 170 -1.57 13.65 -7.44
CA PRO A 170 -1.96 13.79 -6.04
C PRO A 170 -3.02 12.74 -5.65
N ILE A 171 -2.80 12.08 -4.51
CA ILE A 171 -3.76 11.16 -3.91
C ILE A 171 -3.85 11.50 -2.42
N PRO A 172 -4.72 12.43 -2.03
CA PRO A 172 -4.81 12.91 -0.65
C PRO A 172 -5.50 11.84 0.23
N LYS A 173 -4.71 10.97 0.83
CA LYS A 173 -5.18 9.80 1.59
C LYS A 173 -6.23 10.17 2.64
N ASP A 174 -5.95 11.20 3.45
CA ASP A 174 -6.84 11.57 4.56
C ASP A 174 -8.16 12.17 4.06
N GLU A 175 -8.12 13.03 3.04
CA GLU A 175 -9.32 13.64 2.44
C GLU A 175 -10.22 12.57 1.81
N LEU A 176 -9.62 11.57 1.16
CA LEU A 176 -10.33 10.45 0.57
C LEU A 176 -10.84 9.46 1.62
N GLY A 177 -10.26 9.48 2.83
CA GLY A 177 -10.60 8.55 3.90
C GLY A 177 -10.10 7.13 3.65
N ILE A 178 -8.94 7.00 2.99
CA ILE A 178 -8.30 5.70 2.75
C ILE A 178 -7.65 5.21 4.05
N ASP A 179 -7.90 3.95 4.42
CA ASP A 179 -7.31 3.39 5.63
C ASP A 179 -5.87 2.95 5.43
N ILE A 180 -5.62 2.20 4.37
CA ILE A 180 -4.28 1.70 4.05
C ILE A 180 -3.99 2.06 2.60
N MET A 181 -2.94 2.85 2.38
CA MET A 181 -2.46 3.22 1.05
C MET A 181 -1.05 2.69 0.85
N ILE A 182 -0.82 1.98 -0.25
CA ILE A 182 0.41 1.21 -0.49
C ILE A 182 1.02 1.63 -1.82
N THR A 183 2.36 1.79 -1.82
CA THR A 183 3.13 2.02 -3.04
C THR A 183 4.47 1.26 -3.02
N GLY A 184 5.21 1.34 -4.12
CA GLY A 184 6.53 0.74 -4.27
C GLY A 184 7.54 1.71 -4.89
N SER A 185 8.82 1.52 -4.55
CA SER A 185 9.91 2.43 -4.95
C SER A 185 10.18 2.49 -6.46
N GLN A 186 9.89 1.40 -7.22
CA GLN A 186 10.36 1.20 -8.59
C GLN A 186 9.47 1.82 -9.69
N LYS A 187 8.44 2.55 -9.33
CA LYS A 187 7.51 3.23 -10.25
C LYS A 187 7.82 4.73 -10.31
N ALA A 188 6.82 5.60 -10.14
CA ALA A 188 7.00 7.05 -10.25
C ALA A 188 7.92 7.68 -9.19
N LEU A 189 8.19 6.99 -8.08
CA LEU A 189 9.25 7.39 -7.14
C LEU A 189 10.66 7.31 -7.74
N ALA A 190 10.81 6.63 -8.87
CA ALA A 190 12.05 6.55 -9.65
C ALA A 190 13.28 6.04 -8.86
N MET A 191 13.05 5.11 -7.96
CA MET A 191 14.08 4.43 -7.18
C MET A 191 14.22 2.97 -7.62
N PRO A 192 15.31 2.27 -7.29
CA PRO A 192 15.40 0.84 -7.48
C PRO A 192 14.28 0.08 -6.76
N PRO A 193 13.89 -1.13 -7.25
CA PRO A 193 12.98 -2.00 -6.54
C PRO A 193 13.58 -2.49 -5.22
N GLY A 194 12.72 -2.80 -4.24
CA GLY A 194 13.13 -3.40 -2.96
C GLY A 194 12.56 -2.70 -1.73
N LEU A 195 11.86 -1.58 -1.92
CA LEU A 195 11.19 -0.86 -0.84
C LEU A 195 9.71 -0.68 -1.18
N ALA A 196 8.84 -1.06 -0.26
CA ALA A 196 7.44 -0.67 -0.26
C ALA A 196 7.19 0.36 0.85
N LEU A 197 6.28 1.29 0.58
CA LEU A 197 5.84 2.28 1.54
C LEU A 197 4.34 2.10 1.75
N LEU A 198 3.90 2.20 3.00
CA LEU A 198 2.49 2.12 3.32
C LEU A 198 2.13 3.08 4.44
N SER A 199 1.05 3.83 4.27
CA SER A 199 0.44 4.63 5.32
C SER A 199 -0.80 3.93 5.83
N VAL A 200 -0.93 3.85 7.16
CA VAL A 200 -1.99 3.08 7.84
C VAL A 200 -2.73 3.96 8.82
N SER A 201 -4.05 4.04 8.68
CA SER A 201 -4.90 4.82 9.57
C SER A 201 -4.96 4.21 10.98
N LYS A 202 -5.21 5.07 11.98
CA LYS A 202 -5.48 4.60 13.35
C LYS A 202 -6.61 3.55 13.38
N ARG A 203 -7.66 3.73 12.58
CA ARG A 203 -8.79 2.79 12.49
C ARG A 203 -8.35 1.41 12.01
N ALA A 204 -7.45 1.35 11.02
CA ALA A 204 -6.89 0.09 10.54
C ALA A 204 -5.98 -0.57 11.58
N LEU A 205 -5.18 0.20 12.33
CA LEU A 205 -4.37 -0.32 13.43
C LEU A 205 -5.23 -0.86 14.57
N ASP A 206 -6.30 -0.15 14.95
CA ASP A 206 -7.25 -0.58 15.98
C ASP A 206 -7.97 -1.90 15.58
N ARG A 207 -8.20 -2.08 14.25
CA ARG A 207 -8.70 -3.35 13.70
C ARG A 207 -7.63 -4.42 13.78
N ALA A 208 -6.42 -4.14 13.32
CA ALA A 208 -5.31 -5.08 13.29
C ALA A 208 -4.99 -5.64 14.69
N ALA A 209 -5.06 -4.81 15.73
CA ALA A 209 -4.82 -5.23 17.11
C ALA A 209 -5.79 -6.34 17.59
N LYS A 210 -6.95 -6.49 16.95
CA LYS A 210 -7.98 -7.50 17.30
C LYS A 210 -7.87 -8.76 16.44
N ILE A 211 -7.07 -8.76 15.37
CA ILE A 211 -6.93 -9.89 14.44
C ILE A 211 -5.85 -10.84 14.94
N GLN A 212 -6.13 -12.14 14.93
CA GLN A 212 -5.16 -13.18 15.15
C GLN A 212 -4.58 -13.68 13.81
N GLY A 213 -3.35 -14.21 13.80
CA GLY A 213 -2.77 -14.81 12.60
C GLY A 213 -2.30 -13.82 11.55
N ARG A 214 -1.99 -12.57 11.94
CA ARG A 214 -1.46 -11.52 11.02
C ARG A 214 -0.12 -11.88 10.38
N GLY A 215 0.53 -12.91 10.83
CA GLY A 215 1.89 -13.30 10.44
C GLY A 215 2.93 -12.62 11.33
N TYR A 216 4.17 -12.59 10.85
CA TYR A 216 5.29 -12.00 11.59
C TYR A 216 5.92 -10.84 10.84
N TYR A 217 6.37 -11.07 9.61
CA TYR A 217 7.23 -10.12 8.88
C TYR A 217 6.49 -8.86 8.43
N PHE A 218 5.22 -8.98 8.07
CA PHE A 218 4.38 -7.90 7.55
C PHE A 218 3.24 -7.52 8.50
N ASP A 219 3.38 -7.81 9.80
CA ASP A 219 2.38 -7.45 10.81
C ASP A 219 2.33 -5.94 11.01
N LEU A 220 1.19 -5.30 10.74
CA LEU A 220 1.00 -3.85 10.89
C LEU A 220 1.25 -3.36 12.32
N ILE A 221 0.98 -4.20 13.32
CA ILE A 221 1.22 -3.84 14.72
C ILE A 221 2.73 -3.80 15.03
N GLU A 222 3.52 -4.70 14.43
CA GLU A 222 4.97 -4.64 14.55
C GLU A 222 5.55 -3.41 13.80
N PHE A 223 4.98 -3.02 12.66
CA PHE A 223 5.36 -1.77 11.99
C PHE A 223 5.10 -0.57 12.88
N GLN A 224 3.91 -0.46 13.48
CA GLN A 224 3.55 0.65 14.38
C GLN A 224 4.48 0.71 15.59
N LYS A 225 4.66 -0.40 16.28
CA LYS A 225 5.53 -0.49 17.46
C LYS A 225 6.98 -0.06 17.19
N ASN A 226 7.53 -0.45 16.05
CA ASN A 226 8.89 -0.06 15.67
C ASN A 226 8.95 1.40 15.21
N HIS A 227 7.92 1.89 14.48
CA HIS A 227 7.82 3.29 14.08
C HIS A 227 7.85 4.25 15.29
N GLU A 228 7.18 3.93 16.37
CA GLU A 228 7.17 4.71 17.62
C GLU A 228 8.58 4.89 18.22
N ASN A 229 9.48 3.98 17.90
CA ASN A 229 10.89 4.05 18.27
C ASN A 229 11.81 4.61 17.17
N GLY A 230 11.24 5.13 16.08
CA GLY A 230 12.01 5.63 14.93
C GLY A 230 12.74 4.51 14.16
N MET A 231 12.15 3.32 14.10
CA MET A 231 12.79 2.12 13.55
C MET A 231 11.86 1.36 12.59
N THR A 232 12.44 0.38 11.90
CA THR A 232 11.74 -0.64 11.13
C THR A 232 11.73 -1.97 11.87
N PRO A 233 10.74 -2.87 11.67
CA PRO A 233 10.68 -4.17 12.36
C PRO A 233 11.92 -5.04 12.15
N SER A 234 12.42 -5.06 10.92
CA SER A 234 13.61 -5.82 10.51
C SER A 234 14.64 -4.89 9.88
N THR A 235 15.85 -5.39 9.61
CA THR A 235 16.88 -4.63 8.90
C THR A 235 16.34 -4.13 7.56
N PRO A 236 16.27 -2.81 7.34
CA PRO A 236 15.75 -2.28 6.09
C PRO A 236 16.83 -2.27 4.99
N THR A 237 16.42 -2.03 3.76
CA THR A 237 17.32 -1.75 2.64
C THR A 237 17.85 -0.32 2.79
N LEU A 238 18.88 -0.14 3.63
CA LEU A 238 19.43 1.17 4.02
C LEU A 238 19.80 2.07 2.84
N SER A 239 20.33 1.49 1.76
CA SER A 239 20.67 2.25 0.55
C SER A 239 19.47 2.83 -0.20
N LEU A 240 18.22 2.41 0.12
CA LEU A 240 16.99 2.93 -0.47
C LEU A 240 16.26 3.93 0.46
N ILE A 241 16.77 4.14 1.65
CA ILE A 241 16.24 5.07 2.65
C ILE A 241 17.08 6.34 2.66
#